data_5b86eb870ca285da8cb40a69d4687cc3
#
_entry.id   5b86eb870ca285da8cb40a69d4687cc3
#
_cell.length_a   1.000
_cell.length_b   1.000
_cell.length_c   1.000
_cell.angle_alpha   90.00
_cell.angle_beta   90.00
_cell.angle_gamma   90.00
#
_symmetry.space_group_name_H-M   'P 1'
#
loop_
_entity.id
_entity.type
_entity.pdbx_description
1 polymer ?
#
loop_
_entity_poly.entity_id
_entity_poly.type
_entity_poly.pdbx_seq_one_letter_code
_entity_poly.pdbx_strand_id
1 'polypeptide(L)'
;FFVRAGLDVERMRAAAQLLIGEHDLRNFCKIDPNVTNFVRSIRSFTVTPVTEFAGGVQADSSESLWAFTVNGSAFLYHQVRCMVALLFLVGERKEAPEVVTTLLDLDRTPRRPNYDMAPDAPLLLYAIDYDAIPQWAPTPSAARAISEMWSDQQRQLMLRAAMLHTMRESISDAASYNAPSVADATASALARHVPLMQRPTAESVEVRTKGRAR
;
A
#
# COMPACT_ATOMS: atom_id res chain seq x y z
N PHE A 1 3.50 1.05 5.40
CA PHE A 1 4.72 1.85 5.28
C PHE A 1 5.38 1.61 3.93
N PHE A 2 6.09 2.59 3.42
CA PHE A 2 6.85 2.46 2.17
C PHE A 2 8.02 3.45 2.11
N VAL A 3 9.04 3.08 1.35
CA VAL A 3 10.17 3.95 1.00
C VAL A 3 10.32 3.88 -0.52
N ARG A 4 10.08 4.98 -1.22
CA ARG A 4 10.36 5.08 -2.66
C ARG A 4 10.76 6.50 -3.03
N ALA A 5 11.93 6.64 -3.60
CA ALA A 5 12.35 7.89 -4.22
C ALA A 5 11.49 8.19 -5.46
N GLY A 6 11.20 9.47 -5.69
CA GLY A 6 10.57 9.94 -6.91
C GLY A 6 9.06 9.73 -7.04
N LEU A 7 8.37 9.31 -5.95
CA LEU A 7 6.91 9.23 -5.94
C LEU A 7 6.28 10.62 -5.78
N ASP A 8 5.27 10.90 -6.59
CA ASP A 8 4.44 12.09 -6.47
C ASP A 8 3.36 11.87 -5.40
N VAL A 9 3.70 12.22 -4.16
CA VAL A 9 2.85 11.98 -2.99
C VAL A 9 1.55 12.79 -3.06
N GLU A 10 1.57 13.99 -3.65
CA GLU A 10 0.34 14.79 -3.76
C GLU A 10 -0.69 14.13 -4.70
N ARG A 11 -0.22 13.55 -5.79
CA ARG A 11 -1.10 12.74 -6.67
C ARG A 11 -1.64 11.50 -5.94
N MET A 12 -0.80 10.86 -5.11
CA MET A 12 -1.24 9.72 -4.30
C MET A 12 -2.30 10.13 -3.27
N ARG A 13 -2.14 11.29 -2.63
CA ARG A 13 -3.14 11.88 -1.72
C ARG A 13 -4.45 12.17 -2.44
N ALA A 14 -4.38 12.81 -3.61
CA ALA A 14 -5.57 13.08 -4.43
C ALA A 14 -6.32 11.80 -4.77
N ALA A 15 -5.63 10.75 -5.21
CA ALA A 15 -6.22 9.45 -5.51
C ALA A 15 -6.80 8.76 -4.26
N ALA A 16 -6.12 8.86 -3.11
CA ALA A 16 -6.61 8.29 -1.85
C ALA A 16 -7.92 8.92 -1.38
N GLN A 17 -8.10 10.25 -1.60
CA GLN A 17 -9.35 10.93 -1.27
C GLN A 17 -10.54 10.43 -2.07
N LEU A 18 -10.34 10.00 -3.32
CA LEU A 18 -11.41 9.45 -4.17
C LEU A 18 -11.92 8.07 -3.71
N LEU A 19 -11.19 7.41 -2.81
CA LEU A 19 -11.60 6.14 -2.20
C LEU A 19 -12.46 6.31 -0.94
N ILE A 20 -12.56 7.53 -0.41
CA ILE A 20 -13.35 7.81 0.80
C ILE A 20 -14.84 7.77 0.45
N GLY A 21 -15.62 7.13 1.30
CA GLY A 21 -17.06 6.95 1.12
C GLY A 21 -17.47 5.48 1.12
N GLU A 22 -18.70 5.24 0.74
CA GLU A 22 -19.26 3.90 0.57
C GLU A 22 -19.24 3.51 -0.91
N HIS A 23 -18.52 2.45 -1.24
CA HIS A 23 -18.28 2.01 -2.61
C HIS A 23 -18.33 0.49 -2.73
N ASP A 24 -18.73 -0.01 -3.90
CA ASP A 24 -18.45 -1.38 -4.29
C ASP A 24 -16.98 -1.50 -4.70
N LEU A 25 -16.19 -2.17 -3.86
CA LEU A 25 -14.74 -2.26 -4.01
C LEU A 25 -14.26 -3.56 -4.67
N ARG A 26 -15.11 -4.22 -5.50
CA ARG A 26 -14.74 -5.46 -6.20
C ARG A 26 -13.52 -5.33 -7.11
N ASN A 27 -13.29 -4.15 -7.67
CA ASN A 27 -12.11 -3.86 -8.50
C ASN A 27 -10.85 -3.55 -7.69
N PHE A 28 -10.98 -3.45 -6.37
CA PHE A 28 -9.88 -3.17 -5.43
C PHE A 28 -9.60 -4.33 -4.47
N CYS A 29 -10.01 -5.55 -4.80
CA CYS A 29 -9.76 -6.71 -3.96
C CYS A 29 -9.43 -7.94 -4.79
N LYS A 30 -8.95 -8.99 -4.13
CA LYS A 30 -8.96 -10.33 -4.70
C LYS A 30 -10.32 -10.95 -4.39
N ILE A 31 -11.03 -11.39 -5.43
CA ILE A 31 -12.36 -11.95 -5.27
C ILE A 31 -12.31 -13.25 -4.46
N ASP A 32 -13.04 -13.28 -3.36
CA ASP A 32 -13.37 -14.48 -2.61
C ASP A 32 -14.75 -14.98 -3.05
N PRO A 33 -14.89 -16.24 -3.53
CA PRO A 33 -16.18 -16.79 -3.97
C PRO A 33 -17.26 -16.84 -2.88
N ASN A 34 -16.88 -16.76 -1.61
CA ASN A 34 -17.83 -16.77 -0.49
C ASN A 34 -18.39 -15.37 -0.17
N VAL A 35 -17.84 -14.32 -0.78
CA VAL A 35 -18.28 -12.94 -0.56
C VAL A 35 -19.27 -12.56 -1.65
N THR A 36 -20.47 -12.17 -1.23
CA THR A 36 -21.55 -11.71 -2.13
C THR A 36 -21.73 -10.19 -2.12
N ASN A 37 -21.30 -9.51 -1.04
CA ASN A 37 -21.37 -8.07 -0.91
C ASN A 37 -19.98 -7.46 -0.87
N PHE A 38 -19.65 -6.66 -1.87
CA PHE A 38 -18.35 -5.97 -2.02
C PHE A 38 -18.38 -4.51 -1.57
N VAL A 39 -19.54 -4.03 -1.09
CA VAL A 39 -19.68 -2.65 -0.60
C VAL A 39 -18.97 -2.50 0.74
N ARG A 40 -18.08 -1.51 0.84
CA ARG A 40 -17.38 -1.15 2.08
C ARG A 40 -17.33 0.36 2.23
N SER A 41 -17.34 0.82 3.47
CA SER A 41 -17.19 2.23 3.80
C SER A 41 -15.75 2.52 4.22
N ILE A 42 -15.07 3.39 3.50
CA ILE A 42 -13.77 3.95 3.85
C ILE A 42 -14.01 5.31 4.51
N ARG A 43 -13.66 5.44 5.78
CA ARG A 43 -13.86 6.67 6.57
C ARG A 43 -12.76 7.69 6.35
N SER A 44 -11.53 7.21 6.23
CA SER A 44 -10.36 8.05 5.92
C SER A 44 -9.26 7.26 5.21
N PHE A 45 -8.49 7.95 4.38
CA PHE A 45 -7.30 7.40 3.76
C PHE A 45 -6.25 8.50 3.64
N THR A 46 -5.19 8.40 4.41
CA THR A 46 -4.11 9.40 4.47
C THR A 46 -2.76 8.85 4.04
N VAL A 47 -1.90 9.74 3.54
CA VAL A 47 -0.52 9.47 3.16
C VAL A 47 0.35 10.49 3.87
N THR A 48 1.10 10.08 4.88
CA THR A 48 1.85 10.98 5.77
C THR A 48 3.32 10.56 5.89
N PRO A 49 4.26 11.51 6.02
CA PRO A 49 5.63 11.17 6.34
C PRO A 49 5.71 10.60 7.76
N VAL A 50 6.62 9.66 7.97
CA VAL A 50 6.94 9.13 9.30
C VAL A 50 8.14 9.91 9.83
N THR A 51 7.88 10.90 10.68
CA THR A 51 8.90 11.82 11.19
C THR A 51 9.61 11.31 12.44
N GLU A 52 8.98 10.43 13.20
CA GLU A 52 9.45 9.95 14.52
C GLU A 52 10.01 8.53 14.47
N PHE A 53 10.67 8.17 13.38
CA PHE A 53 11.33 6.88 13.34
C PHE A 53 12.77 7.00 13.83
N ALA A 54 13.10 6.33 14.96
CA ALA A 54 14.41 6.36 15.61
C ALA A 54 15.59 5.83 14.75
N GLY A 55 15.33 5.40 13.52
CA GLY A 55 16.32 4.93 12.55
C GLY A 55 17.00 6.02 11.71
N GLY A 56 16.74 7.30 11.98
CA GLY A 56 17.49 8.42 11.39
C GLY A 56 17.21 8.72 9.92
N VAL A 57 16.15 8.19 9.32
CA VAL A 57 15.75 8.55 7.95
C VAL A 57 15.04 9.90 7.99
N GLN A 58 15.72 10.96 7.56
CA GLN A 58 15.14 12.32 7.54
C GLN A 58 14.00 12.42 6.52
N ALA A 59 12.94 13.15 6.86
CA ALA A 59 11.73 13.31 6.04
C ALA A 59 11.99 13.91 4.65
N ASP A 60 13.10 14.61 4.46
CA ASP A 60 13.46 15.29 3.21
C ASP A 60 14.48 14.50 2.35
N SER A 61 14.85 13.31 2.78
CA SER A 61 15.76 12.46 1.98
C SER A 61 14.99 11.69 0.90
N SER A 62 15.67 11.32 -0.18
CA SER A 62 15.13 10.44 -1.23
C SER A 62 14.69 9.05 -0.70
N GLU A 63 15.03 8.74 0.55
CA GLU A 63 14.72 7.50 1.27
C GLU A 63 13.74 7.74 2.44
N SER A 64 12.93 8.80 2.42
CA SER A 64 11.95 9.08 3.48
C SER A 64 10.96 7.93 3.64
N LEU A 65 10.65 7.59 4.89
CA LEU A 65 9.63 6.61 5.22
C LEU A 65 8.25 7.28 5.26
N TRP A 66 7.28 6.67 4.62
CA TRP A 66 5.90 7.13 4.54
C TRP A 66 4.93 6.07 5.06
N ALA A 67 3.80 6.52 5.57
CA ALA A 67 2.71 5.65 6.00
C ALA A 67 1.44 5.94 5.21
N PHE A 68 0.79 4.87 4.73
CA PHE A 68 -0.61 4.87 4.38
C PHE A 68 -1.42 4.49 5.62
N THR A 69 -2.39 5.30 5.99
CA THR A 69 -3.34 4.97 7.05
C THR A 69 -4.74 4.98 6.48
N VAL A 70 -5.39 3.84 6.52
CA VAL A 70 -6.76 3.66 6.03
C VAL A 70 -7.65 3.19 7.17
N ASN A 71 -8.78 3.87 7.37
CA ASN A 71 -9.83 3.52 8.31
C ASN A 71 -11.11 3.18 7.54
N GLY A 72 -11.72 2.07 7.85
CA GLY A 72 -12.96 1.62 7.21
C GLY A 72 -13.76 0.69 8.12
N SER A 73 -15.01 0.45 7.76
CA SER A 73 -15.91 -0.42 8.52
C SER A 73 -15.46 -1.88 8.50
N ALA A 74 -14.94 -2.33 7.38
CA ALA A 74 -14.35 -3.65 7.15
C ALA A 74 -13.56 -3.61 5.86
N PHE A 75 -12.73 -4.64 5.62
CA PHE A 75 -11.93 -4.76 4.40
C PHE A 75 -12.16 -6.10 3.72
N LEU A 76 -12.22 -6.09 2.40
CA LEU A 76 -12.25 -7.29 1.56
C LEU A 76 -10.86 -7.93 1.49
N TYR A 77 -10.82 -9.17 1.01
CA TYR A 77 -9.56 -9.89 0.89
C TYR A 77 -8.56 -9.17 -0.02
N HIS A 78 -7.39 -8.86 0.54
CA HIS A 78 -6.33 -8.08 -0.09
C HIS A 78 -6.70 -6.63 -0.49
N GLN A 79 -7.83 -6.11 -0.04
CA GLN A 79 -8.32 -4.78 -0.45
C GLN A 79 -7.30 -3.67 -0.22
N VAL A 80 -6.74 -3.56 0.98
CA VAL A 80 -5.77 -2.50 1.31
C VAL A 80 -4.55 -2.58 0.39
N ARG A 81 -4.03 -3.78 0.14
CA ARG A 81 -2.88 -3.99 -0.76
C ARG A 81 -3.19 -3.60 -2.20
N CYS A 82 -4.41 -3.87 -2.68
CA CYS A 82 -4.84 -3.47 -4.02
C CYS A 82 -4.98 -1.94 -4.13
N MET A 83 -5.59 -1.28 -3.15
CA MET A 83 -5.70 0.17 -3.10
C MET A 83 -4.32 0.82 -3.10
N VAL A 84 -3.41 0.37 -2.23
CA VAL A 84 -2.04 0.89 -2.15
C VAL A 84 -1.25 0.68 -3.45
N ALA A 85 -1.41 -0.47 -4.10
CA ALA A 85 -0.77 -0.73 -5.40
C ALA A 85 -1.21 0.29 -6.47
N LEU A 86 -2.50 0.64 -6.48
CA LEU A 86 -3.03 1.66 -7.38
C LEU A 86 -2.43 3.04 -7.06
N LEU A 87 -2.33 3.39 -5.78
CA LEU A 87 -1.70 4.64 -5.37
C LEU A 87 -0.22 4.71 -5.79
N PHE A 88 0.51 3.60 -5.78
CA PHE A 88 1.87 3.56 -6.33
C PHE A 88 1.89 3.85 -7.83
N LEU A 89 0.99 3.28 -8.63
CA LEU A 89 0.91 3.57 -10.06
C LEU A 89 0.63 5.06 -10.32
N VAL A 90 -0.21 5.68 -9.48
CA VAL A 90 -0.49 7.12 -9.55
C VAL A 90 0.73 7.94 -9.13
N GLY A 91 1.41 7.57 -8.04
CA GLY A 91 2.63 8.23 -7.57
C GLY A 91 3.79 8.11 -8.54
N GLU A 92 3.90 7.00 -9.23
CA GLU A 92 4.86 6.76 -10.31
C GLU A 92 4.49 7.49 -11.63
N ARG A 93 3.37 8.24 -11.62
CA ARG A 93 2.81 8.94 -12.81
C ARG A 93 2.44 8.02 -13.98
N LYS A 94 2.27 6.74 -13.70
CA LYS A 94 1.84 5.73 -14.69
C LYS A 94 0.33 5.79 -14.94
N GLU A 95 -0.43 6.25 -13.93
CA GLU A 95 -1.86 6.45 -14.01
C GLU A 95 -2.22 7.85 -13.48
N ALA A 96 -3.36 8.37 -13.93
CA ALA A 96 -3.93 9.58 -13.38
C ALA A 96 -4.75 9.26 -12.10
N PRO A 97 -4.89 10.19 -11.12
CA PRO A 97 -5.68 9.95 -9.92
C PRO A 97 -7.12 9.50 -10.22
N GLU A 98 -7.70 9.99 -11.33
CA GLU A 98 -9.07 9.70 -11.80
C GLU A 98 -9.26 8.23 -12.19
N VAL A 99 -8.20 7.44 -12.31
CA VAL A 99 -8.31 5.99 -12.51
C VAL A 99 -9.09 5.33 -11.37
N VAL A 100 -9.05 5.91 -10.16
CA VAL A 100 -9.83 5.45 -9.01
C VAL A 100 -11.33 5.53 -9.32
N THR A 101 -11.82 6.67 -9.78
CA THR A 101 -13.24 6.85 -10.11
C THR A 101 -13.67 5.95 -11.28
N THR A 102 -12.79 5.75 -12.24
CA THR A 102 -13.03 4.82 -13.36
C THR A 102 -13.18 3.37 -12.87
N LEU A 103 -12.38 2.95 -11.90
CA LEU A 103 -12.46 1.60 -11.31
C LEU A 103 -13.65 1.43 -10.35
N LEU A 104 -14.14 2.52 -9.75
CA LEU A 104 -15.36 2.53 -8.92
C LEU A 104 -16.64 2.48 -9.77
N ASP A 105 -16.57 2.95 -11.01
CA ASP A 105 -17.69 2.91 -11.96
C ASP A 105 -17.77 1.51 -12.58
N LEU A 106 -18.69 0.69 -12.08
CA LEU A 106 -18.87 -0.70 -12.52
C LEU A 106 -19.52 -0.82 -13.91
N ASP A 107 -20.20 0.20 -14.39
CA ASP A 107 -20.75 0.23 -15.74
C ASP A 107 -19.63 0.36 -16.76
N ARG A 108 -18.62 1.17 -16.45
CA ARG A 108 -17.41 1.34 -17.27
C ARG A 108 -16.39 0.23 -17.07
N THR A 109 -16.22 -0.24 -15.82
CA THR A 109 -15.21 -1.21 -15.42
C THR A 109 -15.85 -2.34 -14.62
N PRO A 110 -16.59 -3.25 -15.28
CA PRO A 110 -17.32 -4.33 -14.60
C PRO A 110 -16.39 -5.39 -13.99
N ARG A 111 -15.11 -5.40 -14.37
CA ARG A 111 -14.10 -6.36 -13.89
C ARG A 111 -12.78 -5.67 -13.61
N ARG A 112 -12.14 -6.11 -12.53
CA ARG A 112 -10.82 -5.61 -12.14
C ARG A 112 -9.79 -5.84 -13.26
N PRO A 113 -9.08 -4.80 -13.74
CA PRO A 113 -7.89 -4.96 -14.58
C PRO A 113 -6.80 -5.71 -13.82
N ASN A 114 -5.94 -6.43 -14.54
CA ASN A 114 -4.81 -7.12 -13.92
C ASN A 114 -3.72 -6.12 -13.50
N TYR A 115 -3.46 -6.06 -12.20
CA TYR A 115 -2.32 -5.35 -11.61
C TYR A 115 -1.84 -6.06 -10.36
N ASP A 116 -0.54 -5.94 -10.09
CA ASP A 116 0.08 -6.57 -8.94
C ASP A 116 -0.33 -5.86 -7.65
N MET A 117 -0.45 -6.63 -6.57
CA MET A 117 -0.74 -6.09 -5.24
C MET A 117 0.52 -5.53 -4.61
N ALA A 118 0.38 -4.53 -3.75
CA ALA A 118 1.47 -4.06 -2.92
C ALA A 118 2.00 -5.20 -2.00
N PRO A 119 3.29 -5.19 -1.63
CA PRO A 119 3.86 -6.15 -0.69
C PRO A 119 3.08 -6.19 0.63
N ASP A 120 3.05 -7.34 1.29
CA ASP A 120 2.36 -7.53 2.58
C ASP A 120 3.25 -7.25 3.79
N ALA A 121 4.57 -7.38 3.65
CA ALA A 121 5.51 -7.20 4.74
C ALA A 121 5.31 -5.90 5.57
N PRO A 122 5.02 -4.73 4.94
CA PRO A 122 4.78 -3.49 5.70
C PRO A 122 3.31 -3.27 6.09
N LEU A 123 2.42 -4.27 5.91
CA LEU A 123 1.01 -4.14 6.26
C LEU A 123 0.80 -4.49 7.74
N LEU A 124 0.13 -3.59 8.47
CA LEU A 124 -0.18 -3.74 9.89
C LEU A 124 -1.67 -3.47 10.12
N LEU A 125 -2.37 -4.40 10.79
CA LEU A 125 -3.63 -4.11 11.44
C LEU A 125 -3.34 -3.32 12.73
N TYR A 126 -3.52 -2.00 12.67
CA TYR A 126 -3.06 -1.09 13.70
C TYR A 126 -4.04 -0.97 14.86
N ALA A 127 -5.34 -0.85 14.56
CA ALA A 127 -6.39 -0.68 15.57
C ALA A 127 -7.71 -1.31 15.08
N ILE A 128 -8.52 -1.74 16.04
CA ILE A 128 -9.90 -2.17 15.83
C ILE A 128 -10.74 -1.44 16.86
N ASP A 129 -11.74 -0.67 16.38
CA ASP A 129 -12.67 0.06 17.22
C ASP A 129 -13.98 -0.72 17.39
N TYR A 130 -14.51 -0.74 18.61
CA TYR A 130 -15.78 -1.36 18.94
C TYR A 130 -16.69 -0.35 19.61
N ASP A 131 -17.84 -0.05 19.00
CA ASP A 131 -18.78 0.97 19.48
C ASP A 131 -19.37 0.67 20.88
N ALA A 132 -19.46 -0.60 21.25
CA ALA A 132 -20.13 -1.06 22.47
C ALA A 132 -19.18 -1.59 23.55
N ILE A 133 -17.87 -1.59 23.33
CA ILE A 133 -16.92 -2.21 24.26
C ILE A 133 -15.99 -1.13 24.82
N PRO A 134 -15.84 -1.02 26.16
CA PRO A 134 -14.87 -0.09 26.74
C PRO A 134 -13.47 -0.40 26.23
N GLN A 135 -12.64 0.65 26.19
CA GLN A 135 -11.27 0.59 25.69
C GLN A 135 -10.52 -0.65 26.21
N TRP A 136 -10.12 -1.51 25.28
CA TRP A 136 -9.23 -2.61 25.59
C TRP A 136 -7.85 -2.06 25.94
N ALA A 137 -7.39 -2.29 27.16
CA ALA A 137 -6.03 -2.00 27.56
C ALA A 137 -5.36 -3.30 28.03
N PRO A 138 -4.13 -3.56 27.62
CA PRO A 138 -3.37 -4.67 28.18
C PRO A 138 -3.12 -4.42 29.67
N THR A 139 -2.97 -5.48 30.45
CA THR A 139 -2.51 -5.33 31.84
C THR A 139 -1.11 -4.70 31.86
N PRO A 140 -0.72 -3.97 32.91
CA PRO A 140 0.60 -3.35 33.00
C PRO A 140 1.76 -4.31 32.76
N SER A 141 1.64 -5.56 33.24
CA SER A 141 2.65 -6.60 33.02
C SER A 141 2.73 -7.07 31.57
N ALA A 142 1.57 -7.27 30.92
CA ALA A 142 1.51 -7.63 29.50
C ALA A 142 2.03 -6.49 28.61
N ALA A 143 1.65 -5.25 28.89
CA ALA A 143 2.14 -4.07 28.16
C ALA A 143 3.66 -3.96 28.23
N ARG A 144 4.26 -4.18 29.41
CA ARG A 144 5.72 -4.18 29.61
C ARG A 144 6.38 -5.27 28.77
N ALA A 145 5.92 -6.52 28.90
CA ALA A 145 6.50 -7.66 28.19
C ALA A 145 6.45 -7.47 26.65
N ILE A 146 5.30 -6.99 26.14
CA ILE A 146 5.13 -6.69 24.71
C ILE A 146 6.09 -5.56 24.28
N SER A 147 6.18 -4.48 25.06
CA SER A 147 7.06 -3.34 24.77
C SER A 147 8.53 -3.76 24.74
N GLU A 148 8.96 -4.58 25.68
CA GLU A 148 10.34 -5.12 25.73
C GLU A 148 10.63 -5.97 24.50
N MET A 149 9.74 -6.88 24.14
CA MET A 149 9.88 -7.73 22.95
C MET A 149 9.97 -6.90 21.65
N TRP A 150 9.10 -5.91 21.48
CA TRP A 150 9.14 -5.06 20.28
C TRP A 150 10.39 -4.18 20.24
N SER A 151 10.81 -3.65 21.39
CA SER A 151 12.03 -2.85 21.49
C SER A 151 13.28 -3.66 21.14
N ASP A 152 13.30 -4.94 21.52
CA ASP A 152 14.41 -5.84 21.16
C ASP A 152 14.45 -6.12 19.67
N GLN A 153 13.32 -6.48 19.07
CA GLN A 153 13.21 -6.66 17.62
C GLN A 153 13.58 -5.40 16.84
N GLN A 154 13.12 -4.24 17.29
CA GLN A 154 13.47 -2.96 16.68
C GLN A 154 14.97 -2.72 16.70
N ARG A 155 15.64 -2.94 17.85
CA ARG A 155 17.11 -2.82 17.96
C ARG A 155 17.84 -3.74 16.98
N GLN A 156 17.40 -4.99 16.84
CA GLN A 156 18.01 -5.94 15.91
C GLN A 156 17.86 -5.49 14.44
N LEU A 157 16.68 -4.98 14.07
CA LEU A 157 16.44 -4.47 12.72
C LEU A 157 17.24 -3.20 12.43
N MET A 158 17.39 -2.30 13.41
CA MET A 158 18.23 -1.10 13.30
C MET A 158 19.70 -1.45 13.10
N LEU A 159 20.24 -2.42 13.84
CA LEU A 159 21.62 -2.89 13.67
C LEU A 159 21.82 -3.45 12.25
N ARG A 160 20.89 -4.27 11.75
CA ARG A 160 20.95 -4.79 10.37
C ARG A 160 20.90 -3.68 9.34
N ALA A 161 20.02 -2.69 9.52
CA ALA A 161 19.93 -1.54 8.62
C ALA A 161 21.24 -0.74 8.60
N ALA A 162 21.84 -0.47 9.76
CA ALA A 162 23.13 0.22 9.86
C ALA A 162 24.25 -0.57 9.16
N MET A 163 24.34 -1.88 9.34
CA MET A 163 25.31 -2.72 8.65
C MET A 163 25.14 -2.65 7.12
N LEU A 164 23.91 -2.79 6.62
CA LEU A 164 23.61 -2.70 5.19
C LEU A 164 23.93 -1.31 4.62
N HIS A 165 23.66 -0.26 5.38
CA HIS A 165 24.01 1.12 4.99
C HIS A 165 25.52 1.26 4.82
N THR A 166 26.33 0.84 5.81
CA THR A 166 27.78 0.88 5.75
C THR A 166 28.35 0.05 4.59
N MET A 167 27.79 -1.16 4.35
CA MET A 167 28.19 -1.99 3.22
C MET A 167 27.89 -1.33 1.88
N ARG A 168 26.71 -0.68 1.76
CA ARG A 168 26.32 0.06 0.54
C ARG A 168 27.27 1.22 0.28
N GLU A 169 27.63 2.00 1.29
CA GLU A 169 28.58 3.11 1.14
C GLU A 169 29.96 2.63 0.71
N SER A 170 30.45 1.53 1.26
CA SER A 170 31.75 0.97 0.87
C SER A 170 31.84 0.53 -0.59
N ILE A 171 30.71 0.21 -1.22
CA ILE A 171 30.60 -0.16 -2.63
C ILE A 171 30.42 1.08 -3.51
N SER A 172 29.71 2.12 -3.04
CA SER A 172 29.43 3.34 -3.82
C SER A 172 30.72 4.09 -4.14
N ASP A 173 31.70 4.09 -3.25
CA ASP A 173 33.01 4.70 -3.47
C ASP A 173 33.87 3.91 -4.47
N ALA A 174 33.62 2.62 -4.65
CA ALA A 174 34.35 1.76 -5.58
C ALA A 174 33.75 1.74 -6.99
N ALA A 175 32.55 2.19 -7.14
CA ALA A 175 31.80 2.09 -8.39
C ALA A 175 31.48 3.48 -8.96
N SER A 176 32.36 3.97 -9.86
CA SER A 176 31.91 4.78 -10.99
C SER A 176 31.03 3.91 -11.92
N TYR A 177 30.06 3.21 -11.33
CA TYR A 177 29.09 2.41 -12.05
C TYR A 177 28.10 3.37 -12.69
N ASN A 178 28.05 3.38 -14.04
CA ASN A 178 27.04 4.08 -14.83
C ASN A 178 25.66 3.46 -14.59
N ALA A 179 25.14 3.55 -13.36
CA ALA A 179 23.73 3.27 -13.11
C ALA A 179 22.91 4.30 -13.89
N PRO A 180 21.88 3.88 -14.65
CA PRO A 180 21.00 4.83 -15.32
C PRO A 180 20.42 5.78 -14.25
N SER A 181 20.35 7.07 -14.58
CA SER A 181 19.77 8.05 -13.65
C SER A 181 18.36 7.62 -13.26
N VAL A 182 17.91 8.02 -12.07
CA VAL A 182 16.51 7.75 -11.63
C VAL A 182 15.52 8.28 -12.68
N ALA A 183 15.84 9.40 -13.34
CA ALA A 183 15.04 9.96 -14.42
C ALA A 183 14.97 9.03 -15.65
N ASP A 184 16.09 8.45 -16.06
CA ASP A 184 16.14 7.54 -17.22
C ASP A 184 15.43 6.21 -16.91
N ALA A 185 15.59 5.68 -15.70
CA ALA A 185 14.90 4.49 -15.24
C ALA A 185 13.38 4.71 -15.18
N THR A 186 12.94 5.87 -14.70
CA THR A 186 11.53 6.27 -14.64
C THR A 186 10.95 6.44 -16.04
N ALA A 187 11.65 7.14 -16.94
CA ALA A 187 11.21 7.33 -18.32
C ALA A 187 11.07 5.98 -19.05
N SER A 188 12.04 5.06 -18.87
CA SER A 188 11.98 3.72 -19.45
C SER A 188 10.83 2.88 -18.87
N ALA A 189 10.53 3.03 -17.58
CA ALA A 189 9.40 2.33 -16.93
C ALA A 189 8.05 2.87 -17.40
N LEU A 190 7.94 4.19 -17.62
CA LEU A 190 6.74 4.84 -18.19
C LEU A 190 6.49 4.39 -19.63
N ALA A 191 7.54 4.34 -20.46
CA ALA A 191 7.44 3.93 -21.87
C ALA A 191 6.94 2.48 -22.04
N ARG A 192 7.20 1.61 -21.06
CA ARG A 192 6.77 0.19 -21.06
C ARG A 192 5.46 -0.05 -20.31
N HIS A 193 4.90 0.98 -19.69
CA HIS A 193 3.67 0.84 -18.93
C HIS A 193 2.45 0.68 -19.87
N VAL A 194 1.67 -0.37 -19.63
CA VAL A 194 0.36 -0.53 -20.25
C VAL A 194 -0.68 0.05 -19.29
N PRO A 195 -1.46 1.07 -19.70
CA PRO A 195 -2.50 1.65 -18.85
C PRO A 195 -3.49 0.60 -18.33
N LEU A 196 -3.98 0.75 -17.12
CA LEU A 196 -4.83 -0.23 -16.47
C LEU A 196 -6.06 -0.60 -17.29
N MET A 197 -6.68 0.38 -17.92
CA MET A 197 -7.89 0.18 -18.73
C MET A 197 -7.64 -0.59 -20.04
N GLN A 198 -6.39 -0.78 -20.43
CA GLN A 198 -5.99 -1.57 -21.62
C GLN A 198 -5.51 -2.97 -21.24
N ARG A 199 -5.41 -3.27 -19.94
CA ARG A 199 -4.95 -4.59 -19.48
C ARG A 199 -6.06 -5.63 -19.52
N PRO A 200 -5.71 -6.92 -19.64
CA PRO A 200 -6.66 -8.02 -19.45
C PRO A 200 -7.34 -7.88 -18.08
N THR A 201 -8.63 -8.19 -18.02
CA THR A 201 -9.41 -8.17 -16.78
C THR A 201 -9.42 -9.55 -16.12
N ALA A 202 -9.60 -9.57 -14.79
CA ALA A 202 -9.83 -10.78 -14.03
C ALA A 202 -11.17 -11.43 -14.43
N GLU A 203 -11.35 -12.73 -14.08
CA GLU A 203 -12.64 -13.40 -14.24
C GLU A 203 -13.73 -12.69 -13.44
N SER A 204 -14.97 -12.73 -13.99
CA SER A 204 -16.11 -12.15 -13.29
C SER A 204 -16.45 -12.90 -11.99
N VAL A 205 -17.11 -12.22 -11.06
CA VAL A 205 -17.54 -12.80 -9.79
C VAL A 205 -18.42 -14.03 -10.03
N GLU A 206 -19.35 -13.94 -11.02
CA GLU A 206 -20.30 -15.02 -11.36
C GLU A 206 -19.61 -16.26 -11.87
N VAL A 207 -18.51 -16.13 -12.63
CA VAL A 207 -17.75 -17.28 -13.14
C VAL A 207 -17.02 -17.98 -12.01
N ARG A 208 -16.41 -17.24 -11.08
CA ARG A 208 -15.68 -17.81 -9.93
C ARG A 208 -16.60 -18.52 -8.94
N THR A 209 -17.81 -18.04 -8.73
CA THR A 209 -18.80 -18.68 -7.85
C THR A 209 -19.36 -19.95 -8.45
N LYS A 210 -19.60 -20.01 -9.77
CA LYS A 210 -20.12 -21.22 -10.46
C LYS A 210 -19.08 -22.36 -10.55
N GLY A 211 -17.80 -22.08 -10.58
CA GLY A 211 -16.74 -23.09 -10.67
C GLY A 211 -16.54 -23.95 -9.41
N ARG A 212 -17.15 -23.57 -8.27
CA ARG A 212 -17.11 -24.32 -7.00
C ARG A 212 -18.35 -25.15 -6.69
N ALA A 213 -19.40 -25.02 -7.48
CA ALA A 213 -20.66 -25.76 -7.31
C ALA A 213 -20.68 -27.09 -8.10
N ARG A 214 -19.52 -27.62 -8.51
CA ARG A 214 -19.35 -28.91 -9.13
C ARG A 214 -18.43 -29.83 -8.33
#